data_16e1e8c6db23ae6dfd62cf7ab5701fe6
#
_entry.id   16e1e8c6db23ae6dfd62cf7ab5701fe6
#
_cell.length_a   1.000
_cell.length_b   1.000
_cell.length_c   1.000
_cell.angle_alpha   90.00
_cell.angle_beta   90.00
_cell.angle_gamma   90.00
#
_symmetry.space_group_name_H-M   'P 1'
#
loop_
_entity.id
_entity.type
_entity.pdbx_description
1 polymer ?
#
loop_
_entity_poly.entity_id
_entity_poly.type
_entity_poly.pdbx_seq_one_letter_code
_entity_poly.pdbx_strand_id
1 'polypeptide(L)'
;MIAKLLNYNKKFSNSTTLMSWFSFSSKILNLFLVLPLILRTFTENELAVYFIFVTIISTSNIIDFGFKSTFVRIFTYASVGLKTIDKLDVKSIKPKRNEVNWELTEKIFSATKRIYFIISILLFIFLSVVGTLLVKKPINLNEDVLTLWLAWGFVVVTSTIGFYGKIYICYLEGFNKVALLKKVEGYFSFITVFSKLVVLYFWPTIFTLIIVEKIWLVINLVRNLYLSKKINDNKISNFVKIKGDSLFIKKVFNLAWKNGVSGILSVGLTNFTGLIYAQIGNTSMVNSYLLSLRVLTLLRDFSKVPFYSKIPLLSKLRAEQNIEKLASLSKKTMTLSNVIFIFGAIIIGLFSNQILTLIGSNVKFVSYDLWLLLSIAFFIHRYGAMHLQLYLTTNHIISHIVDSISGLIFIIICLLLYQYLDLYTFPIAMIISYLSCHSWVSAKYSLRSMNKSFWSFDKYNIFIFLLCILSLILYYYG
;
A
#
# COMPACT_ATOMS: atom_id res chain seq x y z
N MET A 1 -41.47 -3.31 -4.34
CA MET A 1 -40.28 -3.45 -5.16
C MET A 1 -39.31 -2.29 -4.94
N ILE A 2 -39.72 -1.05 -5.04
CA ILE A 2 -38.91 0.17 -4.85
C ILE A 2 -38.26 0.24 -3.44
N ALA A 3 -39.00 -0.07 -2.36
CA ALA A 3 -38.47 -0.09 -0.99
C ALA A 3 -37.41 -1.18 -0.77
N LYS A 4 -37.53 -2.35 -1.43
CA LYS A 4 -36.48 -3.38 -1.43
C LYS A 4 -35.20 -2.91 -2.17
N LEU A 5 -35.35 -2.21 -3.30
CA LEU A 5 -34.26 -1.62 -4.06
C LEU A 5 -33.55 -0.50 -3.28
N LEU A 6 -34.32 0.36 -2.60
CA LEU A 6 -33.75 1.41 -1.74
C LEU A 6 -33.05 0.85 -0.52
N ASN A 7 -33.57 -0.20 0.11
CA ASN A 7 -32.89 -0.91 1.20
C ASN A 7 -31.66 -1.66 0.72
N TYR A 8 -31.68 -2.26 -0.46
CA TYR A 8 -30.53 -2.92 -1.08
C TYR A 8 -29.42 -1.89 -1.39
N ASN A 9 -29.76 -0.75 -1.99
CA ASN A 9 -28.83 0.35 -2.26
C ASN A 9 -28.24 0.93 -0.96
N LYS A 10 -29.01 1.04 0.12
CA LYS A 10 -28.53 1.49 1.42
C LYS A 10 -27.59 0.46 2.07
N LYS A 11 -27.90 -0.82 1.95
CA LYS A 11 -27.06 -1.93 2.44
C LYS A 11 -25.76 -2.04 1.62
N PHE A 12 -25.84 -1.85 0.30
CA PHE A 12 -24.70 -1.82 -0.61
C PHE A 12 -23.77 -0.63 -0.30
N SER A 13 -24.33 0.57 -0.21
CA SER A 13 -23.60 1.82 0.07
C SER A 13 -22.95 1.85 1.46
N ASN A 14 -23.40 1.04 2.42
CA ASN A 14 -22.85 0.93 3.76
C ASN A 14 -21.82 -0.21 3.91
N SER A 15 -21.64 -1.04 2.88
CA SER A 15 -20.65 -2.11 2.92
C SER A 15 -19.24 -1.57 2.68
N THR A 16 -18.38 -1.66 3.70
CA THR A 16 -16.96 -1.26 3.61
C THR A 16 -16.21 -2.01 2.52
N THR A 17 -16.50 -3.30 2.33
CA THR A 17 -15.88 -4.15 1.30
C THR A 17 -16.24 -3.67 -0.10
N LEU A 18 -17.55 -3.48 -0.37
CA LEU A 18 -18.03 -3.06 -1.68
C LEU A 18 -17.55 -1.65 -2.04
N MET A 19 -17.56 -0.73 -1.07
CA MET A 19 -17.04 0.62 -1.29
C MET A 19 -15.51 0.65 -1.49
N SER A 20 -14.78 -0.25 -0.83
CA SER A 20 -13.34 -0.41 -1.09
C SER A 20 -13.07 -0.95 -2.49
N TRP A 21 -13.85 -1.91 -2.98
CA TRP A 21 -13.76 -2.40 -4.36
C TRP A 21 -14.13 -1.30 -5.38
N PHE A 22 -15.16 -0.51 -5.10
CA PHE A 22 -15.53 0.64 -5.91
C PHE A 22 -14.38 1.67 -6.00
N SER A 23 -13.76 2.00 -4.87
CA SER A 23 -12.58 2.88 -4.87
C SER A 23 -11.38 2.24 -5.59
N PHE A 24 -11.22 0.91 -5.52
CA PHE A 24 -10.12 0.20 -6.18
C PHE A 24 -10.32 0.09 -7.70
N SER A 25 -11.55 0.03 -8.19
CA SER A 25 -11.83 -0.07 -9.63
C SER A 25 -11.30 1.14 -10.42
N SER A 26 -11.18 2.31 -9.80
CA SER A 26 -10.53 3.47 -10.42
C SER A 26 -9.03 3.27 -10.68
N LYS A 27 -8.33 2.50 -9.83
CA LYS A 27 -6.92 2.14 -10.04
C LYS A 27 -6.76 1.20 -11.23
N ILE A 28 -7.72 0.31 -11.42
CA ILE A 28 -7.79 -0.58 -12.58
C ILE A 28 -7.99 0.25 -13.86
N LEU A 29 -8.93 1.20 -13.83
CA LEU A 29 -9.12 2.11 -14.97
C LEU A 29 -7.88 2.97 -15.25
N ASN A 30 -7.19 3.44 -14.23
CA ASN A 30 -5.92 4.15 -14.41
C ASN A 30 -4.86 3.27 -15.09
N LEU A 31 -4.80 1.97 -14.75
CA LEU A 31 -3.90 1.01 -15.38
C LEU A 31 -4.26 0.76 -16.87
N PHE A 32 -5.55 0.59 -17.18
CA PHE A 32 -5.99 0.18 -18.52
C PHE A 32 -6.23 1.36 -19.47
N LEU A 33 -6.47 2.57 -18.97
CA LEU A 33 -6.75 3.74 -19.81
C LEU A 33 -5.64 4.78 -19.77
N VAL A 34 -5.18 5.18 -18.57
CA VAL A 34 -4.21 6.28 -18.45
C VAL A 34 -2.80 5.78 -18.73
N LEU A 35 -2.41 4.64 -18.18
CA LEU A 35 -1.06 4.11 -18.36
C LEU A 35 -0.73 3.82 -19.84
N PRO A 36 -1.60 3.19 -20.66
CA PRO A 36 -1.35 3.02 -22.09
C PRO A 36 -1.12 4.34 -22.84
N LEU A 37 -1.91 5.37 -22.53
CA LEU A 37 -1.71 6.69 -23.15
C LEU A 37 -0.35 7.28 -22.77
N ILE A 38 0.05 7.19 -21.48
CA ILE A 38 1.37 7.62 -21.02
C ILE A 38 2.48 6.89 -21.77
N LEU A 39 2.38 5.55 -21.88
CA LEU A 39 3.39 4.72 -22.54
C LEU A 39 3.53 4.97 -24.05
N ARG A 40 2.44 5.41 -24.69
CA ARG A 40 2.43 5.76 -26.11
C ARG A 40 2.94 7.18 -26.39
N THR A 41 2.60 8.12 -25.49
CA THR A 41 2.77 9.55 -25.73
C THR A 41 4.14 10.06 -25.32
N PHE A 42 4.69 9.54 -24.21
CA PHE A 42 5.93 10.06 -23.64
C PHE A 42 7.16 9.33 -24.19
N THR A 43 8.25 10.07 -24.33
CA THR A 43 9.57 9.54 -24.69
C THR A 43 10.13 8.66 -23.56
N GLU A 44 11.15 7.85 -23.85
CA GLU A 44 11.80 7.00 -22.82
C GLU A 44 12.35 7.81 -21.65
N ASN A 45 12.94 8.98 -21.90
CA ASN A 45 13.48 9.84 -20.84
C ASN A 45 12.37 10.44 -19.98
N GLU A 46 11.28 10.89 -20.58
CA GLU A 46 10.10 11.37 -19.86
C GLU A 46 9.47 10.27 -19.01
N LEU A 47 9.34 9.06 -19.56
CA LEU A 47 8.80 7.91 -18.83
C LEU A 47 9.65 7.56 -17.62
N ALA A 48 10.99 7.65 -17.73
CA ALA A 48 11.89 7.45 -16.60
C ALA A 48 11.61 8.47 -15.47
N VAL A 49 11.46 9.76 -15.78
CA VAL A 49 11.07 10.79 -14.82
C VAL A 49 9.73 10.47 -14.17
N TYR A 50 8.71 10.16 -14.96
CA TYR A 50 7.38 9.83 -14.46
C TYR A 50 7.40 8.63 -13.50
N PHE A 51 8.05 7.52 -13.89
CA PHE A 51 8.11 6.33 -13.05
C PHE A 51 8.89 6.57 -11.76
N ILE A 52 9.98 7.33 -11.80
CA ILE A 52 10.77 7.67 -10.61
C ILE A 52 9.95 8.56 -9.68
N PHE A 53 9.26 9.59 -10.18
CA PHE A 53 8.37 10.42 -9.37
C PHE A 53 7.31 9.57 -8.65
N VAL A 54 6.62 8.68 -9.37
CA VAL A 54 5.62 7.79 -8.79
C VAL A 54 6.24 6.87 -7.74
N THR A 55 7.45 6.36 -7.98
CA THR A 55 8.14 5.46 -7.05
C THR A 55 8.58 6.19 -5.79
N ILE A 56 9.13 7.40 -5.89
CA ILE A 56 9.51 8.23 -4.73
C ILE A 56 8.26 8.56 -3.89
N ILE A 57 7.14 8.95 -4.54
CA ILE A 57 5.88 9.26 -3.85
C ILE A 57 5.33 8.01 -3.15
N SER A 58 5.39 6.84 -3.77
CA SER A 58 4.93 5.59 -3.14
C SER A 58 5.81 5.21 -1.96
N THR A 59 7.12 5.39 -2.06
CA THR A 59 8.09 5.17 -0.99
C THR A 59 7.86 6.13 0.17
N SER A 60 7.53 7.40 -0.10
CA SER A 60 7.25 8.40 0.93
C SER A 60 6.07 8.02 1.85
N ASN A 61 5.12 7.22 1.36
CA ASN A 61 4.01 6.74 2.18
C ASN A 61 4.45 5.78 3.29
N ILE A 62 5.63 5.17 3.17
CA ILE A 62 6.21 4.27 4.18
C ILE A 62 6.65 5.06 5.42
N ILE A 63 7.00 6.34 5.25
CA ILE A 63 7.40 7.27 6.34
C ILE A 63 6.28 7.43 7.39
N ASP A 64 5.05 7.01 7.08
CA ASP A 64 3.94 6.99 8.05
C ASP A 64 4.24 6.12 9.31
N PHE A 65 5.25 5.27 9.27
CA PHE A 65 5.70 4.45 10.42
C PHE A 65 4.56 3.72 11.14
N GLY A 66 3.50 3.31 10.42
CA GLY A 66 2.34 2.64 11.00
C GLY A 66 1.52 3.51 11.96
N PHE A 67 1.78 4.82 12.00
CA PHE A 67 1.01 5.76 12.82
C PHE A 67 -0.47 5.77 12.44
N LYS A 68 -0.78 5.69 11.14
CA LYS A 68 -2.17 5.62 10.66
C LYS A 68 -2.96 4.52 11.36
N SER A 69 -2.46 3.29 11.33
CA SER A 69 -3.15 2.14 11.93
C SER A 69 -3.29 2.28 13.44
N THR A 70 -2.29 2.84 14.10
CA THR A 70 -2.31 3.11 15.54
C THR A 70 -3.34 4.18 15.88
N PHE A 71 -3.36 5.32 15.17
CA PHE A 71 -4.33 6.38 15.41
C PHE A 71 -5.76 5.95 15.10
N VAL A 72 -6.00 5.24 14.01
CA VAL A 72 -7.33 4.67 13.70
C VAL A 72 -7.84 3.83 14.87
N ARG A 73 -7.00 2.93 15.40
CA ARG A 73 -7.35 2.09 16.54
C ARG A 73 -7.64 2.90 17.81
N ILE A 74 -6.82 3.89 18.13
CA ILE A 74 -7.00 4.73 19.33
C ILE A 74 -8.27 5.58 19.19
N PHE A 75 -8.54 6.16 18.02
CA PHE A 75 -9.81 6.85 17.75
C PHE A 75 -11.03 5.92 17.89
N THR A 76 -10.89 4.66 17.44
CA THR A 76 -11.97 3.66 17.62
C THR A 76 -12.24 3.42 19.11
N TYR A 77 -11.22 3.35 19.96
CA TYR A 77 -11.40 3.20 21.40
C TYR A 77 -12.11 4.40 22.03
N ALA A 78 -11.73 5.61 21.66
CA ALA A 78 -12.40 6.83 22.11
C ALA A 78 -13.88 6.88 21.64
N SER A 79 -14.15 6.39 20.42
CA SER A 79 -15.50 6.38 19.86
C SER A 79 -16.47 5.42 20.57
N VAL A 80 -15.96 4.40 21.28
CA VAL A 80 -16.75 3.48 22.10
C VAL A 80 -16.69 3.81 23.60
N GLY A 81 -16.16 4.99 23.97
CA GLY A 81 -16.22 5.52 25.34
C GLY A 81 -15.12 5.03 26.30
N LEU A 82 -14.02 4.46 25.80
CA LEU A 82 -12.89 4.08 26.64
C LEU A 82 -12.20 5.30 27.27
N LYS A 83 -11.72 5.18 28.51
CA LYS A 83 -11.09 6.27 29.26
C LYS A 83 -9.57 6.35 29.09
N THR A 84 -8.91 5.23 28.78
CA THR A 84 -7.44 5.17 28.71
C THR A 84 -6.97 4.27 27.56
N ILE A 85 -5.73 4.49 27.11
CA ILE A 85 -5.08 3.71 26.04
C ILE A 85 -4.32 2.50 26.63
N ASP A 86 -4.13 2.43 27.96
CA ASP A 86 -3.12 1.63 28.64
C ASP A 86 -3.43 0.15 28.78
N LYS A 87 -4.66 -0.27 28.65
CA LYS A 87 -5.04 -1.69 28.79
C LYS A 87 -5.68 -2.18 27.51
N LEU A 88 -4.83 -2.68 26.62
CA LEU A 88 -5.20 -3.38 25.39
C LEU A 88 -5.63 -4.84 25.61
N ASP A 89 -5.91 -5.26 26.84
CA ASP A 89 -6.53 -6.54 27.10
C ASP A 89 -8.02 -6.47 26.76
N VAL A 90 -8.32 -6.93 25.55
CA VAL A 90 -9.69 -7.03 25.01
C VAL A 90 -10.64 -7.81 25.96
N LYS A 91 -10.07 -8.61 26.87
CA LYS A 91 -10.82 -9.40 27.85
C LYS A 91 -11.46 -8.58 28.99
N SER A 92 -11.02 -7.34 29.23
CA SER A 92 -11.48 -6.52 30.36
C SER A 92 -12.42 -5.37 29.96
N ILE A 93 -12.71 -5.20 28.67
CA ILE A 93 -13.50 -4.07 28.19
C ILE A 93 -14.98 -4.46 28.16
N LYS A 94 -15.67 -4.25 29.29
CA LYS A 94 -17.14 -4.06 29.23
C LYS A 94 -17.38 -2.62 28.77
N PRO A 95 -17.91 -2.37 27.55
CA PRO A 95 -18.24 -1.02 27.13
C PRO A 95 -19.34 -0.50 28.09
N LYS A 96 -18.99 0.44 28.94
CA LYS A 96 -19.97 1.22 29.70
C LYS A 96 -20.51 2.27 28.73
N ARG A 97 -21.74 2.06 28.25
CA ARG A 97 -22.55 2.95 27.43
C ARG A 97 -21.89 3.48 26.14
N ASN A 98 -22.65 3.48 25.06
CA ASN A 98 -22.32 3.96 23.70
C ASN A 98 -22.03 5.47 23.60
N GLU A 99 -21.40 6.10 24.57
CA GLU A 99 -21.11 7.52 24.59
C GLU A 99 -19.63 7.74 24.23
N VAL A 100 -19.40 8.54 23.18
CA VAL A 100 -18.05 8.91 22.72
C VAL A 100 -17.31 9.68 23.82
N ASN A 101 -16.09 9.26 24.14
CA ASN A 101 -15.21 10.02 25.02
C ASN A 101 -14.54 11.16 24.25
N TRP A 102 -15.16 12.34 24.30
CA TRP A 102 -14.71 13.51 23.56
C TRP A 102 -13.41 14.08 24.12
N GLU A 103 -13.16 14.04 25.43
CA GLU A 103 -11.91 14.49 26.03
C GLU A 103 -10.72 13.67 25.53
N LEU A 104 -10.87 12.34 25.51
CA LEU A 104 -9.84 11.47 24.96
C LEU A 104 -9.68 11.68 23.45
N THR A 105 -10.80 11.85 22.71
CA THR A 105 -10.78 12.14 21.26
C THR A 105 -9.98 13.38 20.94
N GLU A 106 -10.14 14.45 21.72
CA GLU A 106 -9.43 15.69 21.57
C GLU A 106 -7.92 15.55 21.83
N LYS A 107 -7.54 14.84 22.91
CA LYS A 107 -6.14 14.50 23.21
C LYS A 107 -5.50 13.71 22.07
N ILE A 108 -6.20 12.72 21.54
CA ILE A 108 -5.74 11.92 20.39
C ILE A 108 -5.59 12.80 19.15
N PHE A 109 -6.57 13.64 18.85
CA PHE A 109 -6.53 14.52 17.67
C PHE A 109 -5.37 15.50 17.74
N SER A 110 -5.12 16.11 18.91
CA SER A 110 -3.99 16.99 19.15
C SER A 110 -2.65 16.27 18.99
N ALA A 111 -2.50 15.06 19.54
CA ALA A 111 -1.31 14.24 19.38
C ALA A 111 -1.09 13.84 17.90
N THR A 112 -2.16 13.42 17.21
CA THR A 112 -2.13 13.09 15.78
C THR A 112 -1.66 14.27 14.95
N LYS A 113 -2.19 15.46 15.22
CA LYS A 113 -1.82 16.71 14.55
C LYS A 113 -0.34 17.02 14.70
N ARG A 114 0.19 16.91 15.92
CA ARG A 114 1.60 17.19 16.21
C ARG A 114 2.54 16.16 15.56
N ILE A 115 2.20 14.87 15.65
CA ILE A 115 3.01 13.80 15.06
C ILE A 115 3.03 13.91 13.54
N TYR A 116 1.88 14.07 12.88
CA TYR A 116 1.83 14.23 11.42
C TYR A 116 2.49 15.53 10.94
N PHE A 117 2.48 16.59 11.73
CA PHE A 117 3.22 17.80 11.41
C PHE A 117 4.74 17.55 11.40
N ILE A 118 5.27 16.88 12.43
CA ILE A 118 6.70 16.51 12.50
C ILE A 118 7.06 15.59 11.34
N ILE A 119 6.26 14.55 11.09
CA ILE A 119 6.53 13.61 9.99
C ILE A 119 6.45 14.31 8.63
N SER A 120 5.55 15.27 8.45
CA SER A 120 5.45 16.05 7.21
C SER A 120 6.68 16.92 6.98
N ILE A 121 7.25 17.51 8.03
CA ILE A 121 8.53 18.24 7.92
C ILE A 121 9.66 17.30 7.54
N LEU A 122 9.76 16.15 8.20
CA LEU A 122 10.76 15.13 7.85
C LEU A 122 10.60 14.65 6.41
N LEU A 123 9.37 14.45 5.95
CA LEU A 123 9.06 14.11 4.55
C LEU A 123 9.49 15.23 3.60
N PHE A 124 9.20 16.48 3.94
CA PHE A 124 9.63 17.63 3.13
C PHE A 124 11.17 17.63 2.96
N ILE A 125 11.90 17.49 4.07
CA ILE A 125 13.36 17.43 4.04
C ILE A 125 13.85 16.23 3.22
N PHE A 126 13.26 15.05 3.42
CA PHE A 126 13.59 13.85 2.67
C PHE A 126 13.38 14.02 1.15
N LEU A 127 12.23 14.54 0.75
CA LEU A 127 11.93 14.77 -0.67
C LEU A 127 12.82 15.87 -1.26
N SER A 128 13.07 16.96 -0.51
CA SER A 128 13.89 18.08 -0.99
C SER A 128 15.38 17.70 -1.12
N VAL A 129 15.89 16.81 -0.28
CA VAL A 129 17.30 16.40 -0.33
C VAL A 129 17.46 15.09 -1.11
N VAL A 130 16.99 13.99 -0.55
CA VAL A 130 17.19 12.65 -1.14
C VAL A 130 16.37 12.50 -2.43
N GLY A 131 15.11 12.93 -2.43
CA GLY A 131 14.25 12.88 -3.60
C GLY A 131 14.85 13.69 -4.76
N THR A 132 15.34 14.88 -4.50
CA THR A 132 15.98 15.75 -5.51
C THR A 132 17.26 15.12 -6.09
N LEU A 133 18.08 14.47 -5.28
CA LEU A 133 19.26 13.73 -5.75
C LEU A 133 18.85 12.58 -6.68
N LEU A 134 17.80 11.83 -6.34
CA LEU A 134 17.31 10.70 -7.12
C LEU A 134 16.71 11.12 -8.48
N VAL A 135 16.06 12.28 -8.57
CA VAL A 135 15.44 12.75 -9.82
C VAL A 135 16.40 13.54 -10.71
N LYS A 136 17.54 14.00 -10.18
CA LYS A 136 18.50 14.86 -10.90
C LYS A 136 18.95 14.24 -12.23
N LYS A 137 19.41 12.98 -12.18
CA LYS A 137 19.91 12.30 -13.40
C LYS A 137 18.82 12.14 -14.46
N PRO A 138 17.62 11.58 -14.15
CA PRO A 138 16.56 11.44 -15.14
C PRO A 138 16.06 12.77 -15.69
N ILE A 139 15.93 13.81 -14.88
CA ILE A 139 15.50 15.14 -15.35
C ILE A 139 16.50 15.73 -16.33
N ASN A 140 17.79 15.65 -16.04
CA ASN A 140 18.83 16.24 -16.90
C ASN A 140 19.01 15.52 -18.25
N LEU A 141 18.42 14.35 -18.44
CA LEU A 141 18.42 13.61 -19.72
C LEU A 141 17.27 14.07 -20.67
N ASN A 142 16.41 14.98 -20.23
CA ASN A 142 15.30 15.51 -21.01
C ASN A 142 15.61 16.89 -21.55
N GLU A 143 14.91 17.27 -22.62
CA GLU A 143 15.05 18.60 -23.23
C GLU A 143 14.45 19.70 -22.37
N ASP A 144 13.30 19.44 -21.74
CA ASP A 144 12.54 20.43 -20.96
C ASP A 144 12.86 20.36 -19.46
N VAL A 145 14.13 20.54 -19.13
CA VAL A 145 14.68 20.41 -17.77
C VAL A 145 13.99 21.32 -16.75
N LEU A 146 13.73 22.58 -17.12
CA LEU A 146 13.14 23.57 -16.20
C LEU A 146 11.72 23.18 -15.79
N THR A 147 10.89 22.79 -16.74
CA THR A 147 9.50 22.39 -16.51
C THR A 147 9.42 21.14 -15.63
N LEU A 148 10.34 20.20 -15.81
CA LEU A 148 10.41 19.00 -14.97
C LEU A 148 10.86 19.31 -13.53
N TRP A 149 11.76 20.27 -13.33
CA TRP A 149 12.11 20.75 -11.97
C TRP A 149 10.96 21.47 -11.29
N LEU A 150 10.19 22.25 -12.03
CA LEU A 150 8.96 22.89 -11.49
C LEU A 150 7.92 21.82 -11.10
N ALA A 151 7.74 20.78 -11.95
CA ALA A 151 6.89 19.64 -11.61
C ALA A 151 7.35 18.95 -10.32
N TRP A 152 8.66 18.72 -10.16
CA TRP A 152 9.22 18.13 -8.95
C TRP A 152 8.96 19.00 -7.72
N GLY A 153 9.22 20.31 -7.79
CA GLY A 153 8.92 21.24 -6.70
C GLY A 153 7.45 21.18 -6.28
N PHE A 154 6.54 21.12 -7.25
CA PHE A 154 5.11 20.96 -7.00
C PHE A 154 4.76 19.63 -6.34
N VAL A 155 5.43 18.54 -6.74
CA VAL A 155 5.31 17.21 -6.10
C VAL A 155 5.74 17.27 -4.63
N VAL A 156 6.87 17.89 -4.32
CA VAL A 156 7.41 18.00 -2.95
C VAL A 156 6.42 18.71 -2.03
N VAL A 157 5.98 19.89 -2.43
CA VAL A 157 5.07 20.72 -1.61
C VAL A 157 3.72 20.02 -1.41
N THR A 158 3.09 19.57 -2.51
CA THR A 158 1.74 18.99 -2.43
C THR A 158 1.73 17.63 -1.72
N SER A 159 2.77 16.80 -1.90
CA SER A 159 2.88 15.52 -1.19
C SER A 159 3.04 15.72 0.32
N THR A 160 3.81 16.73 0.73
CA THR A 160 3.98 17.09 2.15
C THR A 160 2.65 17.55 2.77
N ILE A 161 1.93 18.42 2.10
CA ILE A 161 0.60 18.91 2.54
C ILE A 161 -0.40 17.73 2.58
N GLY A 162 -0.41 16.89 1.55
CA GLY A 162 -1.28 15.71 1.47
C GLY A 162 -0.99 14.70 2.58
N PHE A 163 0.29 14.56 2.97
CA PHE A 163 0.68 13.68 4.07
C PHE A 163 0.16 14.18 5.41
N TYR A 164 0.26 15.48 5.68
CA TYR A 164 -0.36 16.09 6.86
C TYR A 164 -1.88 15.84 6.92
N GLY A 165 -2.55 15.86 5.79
CA GLY A 165 -3.99 15.61 5.69
C GLY A 165 -4.45 14.20 6.09
N LYS A 166 -3.54 13.22 6.29
CA LYS A 166 -3.87 11.88 6.80
C LYS A 166 -4.55 11.90 8.17
N ILE A 167 -4.42 12.97 8.93
CA ILE A 167 -5.11 13.21 10.21
C ILE A 167 -6.61 12.98 10.06
N TYR A 168 -7.21 13.57 9.02
CA TYR A 168 -8.65 13.48 8.77
C TYR A 168 -9.08 12.06 8.37
N ILE A 169 -8.22 11.34 7.66
CA ILE A 169 -8.47 9.94 7.31
C ILE A 169 -8.46 9.06 8.58
N CYS A 170 -7.46 9.25 9.47
CA CYS A 170 -7.38 8.54 10.74
C CYS A 170 -8.64 8.75 11.61
N TYR A 171 -9.12 9.98 11.67
CA TYR A 171 -10.33 10.33 12.40
C TYR A 171 -11.57 9.66 11.78
N LEU A 172 -11.78 9.78 10.46
CA LEU A 172 -12.92 9.20 9.77
C LEU A 172 -12.96 7.67 9.88
N GLU A 173 -11.82 7.00 9.68
CA GLU A 173 -11.72 5.56 9.80
C GLU A 173 -11.93 5.10 11.26
N GLY A 174 -11.37 5.83 12.24
CA GLY A 174 -11.51 5.54 13.67
C GLY A 174 -12.95 5.67 14.17
N PHE A 175 -13.73 6.58 13.60
CA PHE A 175 -15.17 6.71 13.86
C PHE A 175 -16.05 5.80 12.98
N ASN A 176 -15.45 4.73 12.42
CA ASN A 176 -16.15 3.71 11.61
C ASN A 176 -16.87 4.27 10.37
N LYS A 177 -16.34 5.37 9.79
CA LYS A 177 -16.88 5.99 8.56
C LYS A 177 -16.13 5.54 7.31
N VAL A 178 -15.51 4.35 7.36
CA VAL A 178 -14.71 3.79 6.26
C VAL A 178 -15.52 3.64 4.97
N ALA A 179 -16.77 3.15 5.06
CA ALA A 179 -17.62 2.99 3.88
C ALA A 179 -17.91 4.34 3.20
N LEU A 180 -18.23 5.38 3.99
CA LEU A 180 -18.45 6.73 3.49
C LEU A 180 -17.18 7.28 2.83
N LEU A 181 -16.03 7.17 3.51
CA LEU A 181 -14.74 7.62 3.00
C LEU A 181 -14.43 6.94 1.66
N LYS A 182 -14.53 5.60 1.59
CA LYS A 182 -14.23 4.83 0.37
C LYS A 182 -15.20 5.10 -0.77
N LYS A 183 -16.47 5.31 -0.46
CA LYS A 183 -17.48 5.72 -1.45
C LYS A 183 -17.09 7.05 -2.11
N VAL A 184 -16.80 8.06 -1.30
CA VAL A 184 -16.45 9.39 -1.81
C VAL A 184 -15.08 9.37 -2.49
N GLU A 185 -14.08 8.65 -1.93
CA GLU A 185 -12.79 8.43 -2.61
C GLU A 185 -12.99 7.81 -4.00
N GLY A 186 -13.87 6.82 -4.15
CA GLY A 186 -14.18 6.21 -5.43
C GLY A 186 -14.63 7.23 -6.47
N TYR A 187 -15.66 8.04 -6.17
CA TYR A 187 -16.13 9.07 -7.09
C TYR A 187 -15.03 10.06 -7.50
N PHE A 188 -14.29 10.59 -6.53
CA PHE A 188 -13.21 11.53 -6.81
C PHE A 188 -12.07 10.88 -7.62
N SER A 189 -11.80 9.60 -7.38
CA SER A 189 -10.78 8.87 -8.14
C SER A 189 -11.20 8.66 -9.59
N PHE A 190 -12.48 8.38 -9.88
CA PHE A 190 -12.99 8.32 -11.25
C PHE A 190 -12.86 9.66 -11.96
N ILE A 191 -13.24 10.77 -11.29
CA ILE A 191 -13.07 12.11 -11.87
C ILE A 191 -11.59 12.40 -12.11
N THR A 192 -10.70 12.01 -11.19
CA THR A 192 -9.24 12.16 -11.37
C THR A 192 -8.76 11.41 -12.61
N VAL A 193 -9.19 10.16 -12.81
CA VAL A 193 -8.84 9.38 -14.01
C VAL A 193 -9.32 10.08 -15.27
N PHE A 194 -10.57 10.54 -15.29
CA PHE A 194 -11.13 11.27 -16.42
C PHE A 194 -10.36 12.57 -16.71
N SER A 195 -10.05 13.36 -15.66
CA SER A 195 -9.24 14.59 -15.81
C SER A 195 -7.86 14.30 -16.39
N LYS A 196 -7.22 13.19 -16.02
CA LYS A 196 -5.94 12.76 -16.59
C LYS A 196 -6.06 12.43 -18.07
N LEU A 197 -7.13 11.73 -18.47
CA LEU A 197 -7.38 11.41 -19.90
C LEU A 197 -7.57 12.67 -20.73
N VAL A 198 -8.35 13.64 -20.22
CA VAL A 198 -8.57 14.93 -20.89
C VAL A 198 -7.24 15.67 -21.09
N VAL A 199 -6.43 15.76 -20.03
CA VAL A 199 -5.14 16.47 -20.11
C VAL A 199 -4.15 15.76 -21.01
N LEU A 200 -4.08 14.43 -20.98
CA LEU A 200 -3.21 13.68 -21.90
C LEU A 200 -3.64 13.80 -23.37
N TYR A 201 -4.93 14.06 -23.62
CA TYR A 201 -5.43 14.27 -24.98
C TYR A 201 -5.10 15.66 -25.53
N PHE A 202 -5.28 16.73 -24.71
CA PHE A 202 -5.11 18.12 -25.15
C PHE A 202 -3.69 18.68 -24.94
N TRP A 203 -3.04 18.29 -23.83
CA TRP A 203 -1.72 18.80 -23.40
C TRP A 203 -0.86 17.65 -22.84
N PRO A 204 -0.33 16.79 -23.70
CA PRO A 204 0.35 15.57 -23.29
C PRO A 204 1.79 15.85 -22.79
N THR A 205 1.93 16.47 -21.64
CA THR A 205 3.22 16.68 -20.96
C THR A 205 3.23 16.05 -19.57
N ILE A 206 4.41 15.67 -19.06
CA ILE A 206 4.55 15.18 -17.70
C ILE A 206 4.11 16.24 -16.70
N PHE A 207 4.45 17.50 -16.95
CA PHE A 207 4.12 18.61 -16.09
C PHE A 207 2.60 18.75 -15.88
N THR A 208 1.82 18.78 -16.95
CA THR A 208 0.36 18.91 -16.88
C THR A 208 -0.28 17.69 -16.21
N LEU A 209 0.23 16.48 -16.50
CA LEU A 209 -0.24 15.26 -15.85
C LEU A 209 -0.02 15.29 -14.32
N ILE A 210 1.17 15.71 -13.89
CA ILE A 210 1.51 15.83 -12.47
C ILE A 210 0.70 16.92 -11.79
N ILE A 211 0.54 18.09 -12.41
CA ILE A 211 -0.28 19.16 -11.85
C ILE A 211 -1.70 18.68 -11.59
N VAL A 212 -2.35 18.06 -12.56
CA VAL A 212 -3.71 17.54 -12.41
C VAL A 212 -3.78 16.51 -11.28
N GLU A 213 -2.83 15.59 -11.21
CA GLU A 213 -2.78 14.59 -10.13
C GLU A 213 -2.65 15.25 -8.75
N LYS A 214 -1.82 16.27 -8.62
CA LYS A 214 -1.57 16.96 -7.37
C LYS A 214 -2.67 17.91 -6.97
N ILE A 215 -3.34 18.57 -7.92
CA ILE A 215 -4.57 19.35 -7.66
C ILE A 215 -5.64 18.42 -7.06
N TRP A 216 -5.87 17.24 -7.63
CA TRP A 216 -6.81 16.28 -7.10
C TRP A 216 -6.41 15.76 -5.71
N LEU A 217 -5.10 15.65 -5.41
CA LEU A 217 -4.62 15.33 -4.07
C LEU A 217 -5.05 16.41 -3.06
N VAL A 218 -4.88 17.70 -3.38
CA VAL A 218 -5.30 18.82 -2.53
C VAL A 218 -6.83 18.86 -2.38
N ILE A 219 -7.57 18.67 -3.46
CA ILE A 219 -9.05 18.60 -3.43
C ILE A 219 -9.50 17.44 -2.51
N ASN A 220 -8.85 16.28 -2.58
CA ASN A 220 -9.13 15.14 -1.70
C ASN A 220 -8.84 15.47 -0.22
N LEU A 221 -7.82 16.26 0.07
CA LEU A 221 -7.52 16.72 1.42
C LEU A 221 -8.64 17.63 1.95
N VAL A 222 -9.03 18.64 1.16
CA VAL A 222 -10.12 19.58 1.53
C VAL A 222 -11.43 18.80 1.74
N ARG A 223 -11.73 17.84 0.87
CA ARG A 223 -12.89 16.93 1.02
C ARG A 223 -12.84 16.15 2.34
N ASN A 224 -11.69 15.55 2.69
CA ASN A 224 -11.55 14.79 3.94
C ASN A 224 -11.71 15.70 5.17
N LEU A 225 -11.17 16.92 5.13
CA LEU A 225 -11.39 17.94 6.15
C LEU A 225 -12.91 18.25 6.28
N TYR A 226 -13.59 18.51 5.17
CA TYR A 226 -15.02 18.79 5.16
C TYR A 226 -15.84 17.62 5.74
N LEU A 227 -15.57 16.39 5.30
CA LEU A 227 -16.24 15.19 5.84
C LEU A 227 -16.00 15.03 7.34
N SER A 228 -14.77 15.28 7.80
CA SER A 228 -14.42 15.22 9.22
C SER A 228 -15.16 16.23 10.06
N LYS A 229 -15.38 17.45 9.52
CA LYS A 229 -16.19 18.48 10.19
C LYS A 229 -17.67 18.10 10.22
N LYS A 230 -18.22 17.56 9.13
CA LYS A 230 -19.63 17.21 9.03
C LYS A 230 -20.03 16.04 9.94
N ILE A 231 -19.08 15.19 10.31
CA ILE A 231 -19.32 14.10 11.24
C ILE A 231 -19.28 14.67 12.68
N ASN A 232 -20.20 14.19 13.53
CA ASN A 232 -20.25 14.54 14.95
C ASN A 232 -20.42 16.06 15.21
N ASP A 233 -21.29 16.70 14.43
CA ASP A 233 -21.73 18.08 14.65
C ASP A 233 -20.56 19.10 14.78
N ASN A 234 -19.58 18.95 13.90
CA ASN A 234 -18.45 19.87 13.79
C ASN A 234 -17.54 19.97 15.06
N LYS A 235 -17.59 19.00 15.95
CA LYS A 235 -16.78 19.01 17.21
C LYS A 235 -15.28 19.14 16.97
N ILE A 236 -14.77 18.68 15.81
CA ILE A 236 -13.36 18.85 15.43
C ILE A 236 -12.90 20.32 15.41
N SER A 237 -13.78 21.26 15.05
CA SER A 237 -13.41 22.68 15.00
C SER A 237 -13.00 23.22 16.38
N ASN A 238 -13.50 22.62 17.45
CA ASN A 238 -13.21 23.01 18.83
C ASN A 238 -11.92 22.37 19.36
N PHE A 239 -11.39 21.31 18.70
CA PHE A 239 -10.18 20.58 19.12
C PHE A 239 -8.85 21.33 18.85
N VAL A 240 -8.92 22.56 18.38
CA VAL A 240 -7.73 23.34 17.96
C VAL A 240 -6.91 23.86 19.15
N LYS A 241 -7.45 23.89 20.37
CA LYS A 241 -6.91 24.67 21.51
C LYS A 241 -6.04 23.91 22.50
N ILE A 242 -5.99 22.58 22.48
CA ILE A 242 -5.20 21.84 23.48
C ILE A 242 -3.76 21.65 23.03
N LYS A 243 -2.81 22.12 23.85
CA LYS A 243 -1.38 21.76 23.71
C LYS A 243 -1.24 20.25 23.92
N GLY A 244 -0.64 19.56 22.95
CA GLY A 244 -0.45 18.11 23.02
C GLY A 244 0.36 17.71 24.25
N ASP A 245 -0.16 16.77 25.02
CA ASP A 245 0.55 16.16 26.16
C ASP A 245 1.76 15.37 25.64
N SER A 246 2.95 15.77 26.05
CA SER A 246 4.21 15.15 25.61
C SER A 246 4.32 13.68 26.04
N LEU A 247 3.79 13.31 27.22
CA LEU A 247 3.76 11.94 27.71
C LEU A 247 2.82 11.08 26.85
N PHE A 248 1.67 11.62 26.48
CA PHE A 248 0.73 10.94 25.60
C PHE A 248 1.34 10.70 24.20
N ILE A 249 2.04 11.69 23.63
CA ILE A 249 2.74 11.58 22.36
C ILE A 249 3.81 10.49 22.38
N LYS A 250 4.66 10.47 23.44
CA LYS A 250 5.68 9.43 23.64
C LYS A 250 5.06 8.03 23.71
N LYS A 251 3.92 7.89 24.38
CA LYS A 251 3.18 6.65 24.50
C LYS A 251 2.66 6.13 23.15
N VAL A 252 2.06 7.03 22.35
CA VAL A 252 1.59 6.70 20.99
C VAL A 252 2.77 6.33 20.09
N PHE A 253 3.88 7.06 20.17
CA PHE A 253 5.10 6.75 19.40
C PHE A 253 5.60 5.34 19.72
N ASN A 254 5.70 4.98 20.99
CA ASN A 254 6.13 3.64 21.43
C ASN A 254 5.24 2.49 20.91
N LEU A 255 3.96 2.77 20.63
CA LEU A 255 3.05 1.80 20.04
C LEU A 255 3.18 1.70 18.52
N ALA A 256 3.61 2.77 17.85
CA ALA A 256 3.60 2.86 16.39
C ALA A 256 4.93 2.52 15.72
N TRP A 257 6.08 2.81 16.34
CA TRP A 257 7.40 2.70 15.71
C TRP A 257 7.73 1.29 15.21
N LYS A 258 7.28 0.24 15.93
CA LYS A 258 7.50 -1.16 15.52
C LYS A 258 6.88 -1.49 14.16
N ASN A 259 5.66 -0.99 13.94
CA ASN A 259 4.99 -1.15 12.64
C ASN A 259 5.68 -0.32 11.56
N GLY A 260 6.27 0.81 11.93
CA GLY A 260 7.00 1.68 11.03
C GLY A 260 8.26 1.05 10.48
N VAL A 261 9.09 0.49 11.36
CA VAL A 261 10.30 -0.25 10.96
C VAL A 261 9.94 -1.40 10.01
N SER A 262 8.90 -2.17 10.33
CA SER A 262 8.36 -3.21 9.45
C SER A 262 8.01 -2.66 8.07
N GLY A 263 7.27 -1.54 8.01
CA GLY A 263 6.87 -0.92 6.73
C GLY A 263 8.05 -0.47 5.86
N ILE A 264 9.07 0.15 6.48
CA ILE A 264 10.29 0.58 5.76
C ILE A 264 11.00 -0.61 5.15
N LEU A 265 11.16 -1.69 5.89
CA LEU A 265 11.95 -2.85 5.47
C LEU A 265 11.18 -3.79 4.53
N SER A 266 9.85 -3.89 4.63
CA SER A 266 9.08 -4.77 3.74
C SER A 266 8.70 -4.10 2.41
N VAL A 267 8.04 -2.94 2.47
CA VAL A 267 7.60 -2.22 1.26
C VAL A 267 8.69 -1.32 0.71
N GLY A 268 9.52 -0.76 1.61
CA GLY A 268 10.64 0.11 1.25
C GLY A 268 11.62 -0.58 0.33
N LEU A 269 12.07 -1.77 0.68
CA LEU A 269 13.05 -2.53 -0.12
C LEU A 269 12.58 -2.72 -1.57
N THR A 270 11.31 -3.10 -1.79
CA THR A 270 10.76 -3.28 -3.14
C THR A 270 10.82 -1.99 -3.98
N ASN A 271 10.51 -0.85 -3.38
CA ASN A 271 10.56 0.44 -4.07
C ASN A 271 11.99 0.96 -4.23
N PHE A 272 12.85 0.72 -3.25
CA PHE A 272 14.26 1.12 -3.31
C PHE A 272 15.03 0.43 -4.44
N THR A 273 14.72 -0.83 -4.77
CA THR A 273 15.35 -1.49 -5.92
C THR A 273 15.18 -0.70 -7.21
N GLY A 274 13.95 -0.24 -7.46
CA GLY A 274 13.66 0.60 -8.62
C GLY A 274 14.39 1.94 -8.60
N LEU A 275 14.48 2.59 -7.42
CA LEU A 275 15.17 3.88 -7.29
C LEU A 275 16.68 3.75 -7.43
N ILE A 276 17.28 2.69 -6.87
CA ILE A 276 18.72 2.41 -7.01
C ILE A 276 19.03 2.10 -8.48
N TYR A 277 18.25 1.22 -9.10
CA TYR A 277 18.47 0.85 -10.50
C TYR A 277 18.32 2.05 -11.45
N ALA A 278 17.43 3.00 -11.14
CA ALA A 278 17.29 4.23 -11.89
C ALA A 278 18.54 5.13 -11.89
N GLN A 279 19.47 4.97 -10.93
CA GLN A 279 20.71 5.74 -10.89
C GLN A 279 21.84 5.12 -11.73
N ILE A 280 21.83 3.79 -11.89
CA ILE A 280 22.94 3.03 -12.45
C ILE A 280 22.58 2.34 -13.77
N GLY A 281 21.29 2.04 -14.00
CA GLY A 281 20.80 1.34 -15.18
C GLY A 281 20.67 2.21 -16.42
N ASN A 282 20.51 1.55 -17.57
CA ASN A 282 20.13 2.18 -18.83
C ASN A 282 18.65 2.61 -18.77
N THR A 283 18.30 3.76 -19.33
CA THR A 283 16.94 4.34 -19.30
C THR A 283 15.86 3.37 -19.78
N SER A 284 16.08 2.66 -20.87
CA SER A 284 15.11 1.70 -21.43
C SER A 284 14.87 0.53 -20.45
N MET A 285 15.95 -0.04 -19.88
CA MET A 285 15.84 -1.13 -18.89
C MET A 285 15.22 -0.66 -17.58
N VAL A 286 15.53 0.56 -17.13
CA VAL A 286 14.92 1.18 -15.95
C VAL A 286 13.42 1.31 -16.14
N ASN A 287 12.95 1.80 -17.28
CA ASN A 287 11.54 1.93 -17.58
C ASN A 287 10.81 0.58 -17.60
N SER A 288 11.42 -0.42 -18.25
CA SER A 288 10.89 -1.79 -18.29
C SER A 288 10.74 -2.38 -16.88
N TYR A 289 11.76 -2.20 -16.03
CA TYR A 289 11.76 -2.69 -14.66
C TYR A 289 10.73 -1.97 -13.77
N LEU A 290 10.69 -0.63 -13.83
CA LEU A 290 9.73 0.17 -13.05
C LEU A 290 8.28 -0.09 -13.48
N LEU A 291 8.03 -0.26 -14.79
CA LEU A 291 6.72 -0.67 -15.30
C LEU A 291 6.30 -2.03 -14.73
N SER A 292 7.19 -3.00 -14.77
CA SER A 292 6.94 -4.35 -14.27
C SER A 292 6.69 -4.39 -12.76
N LEU A 293 7.48 -3.65 -11.98
CA LEU A 293 7.24 -3.49 -10.53
C LEU A 293 5.87 -2.85 -10.25
N ARG A 294 5.47 -1.86 -11.06
CA ARG A 294 4.16 -1.22 -10.92
C ARG A 294 3.01 -2.18 -11.20
N VAL A 295 3.11 -2.95 -12.26
CA VAL A 295 2.11 -3.97 -12.63
C VAL A 295 2.02 -5.04 -11.55
N LEU A 296 3.16 -5.57 -11.06
CA LEU A 296 3.19 -6.54 -9.95
C LEU A 296 2.60 -5.98 -8.66
N THR A 297 2.89 -4.72 -8.34
CA THR A 297 2.33 -4.08 -7.14
C THR A 297 0.81 -3.99 -7.22
N LEU A 298 0.26 -3.63 -8.38
CA LEU A 298 -1.19 -3.60 -8.62
C LEU A 298 -1.82 -4.99 -8.54
N LEU A 299 -1.18 -5.99 -9.15
CA LEU A 299 -1.63 -7.40 -9.08
C LEU A 299 -1.60 -7.91 -7.64
N ARG A 300 -0.53 -7.62 -6.88
CA ARG A 300 -0.44 -7.93 -5.45
C ARG A 300 -1.58 -7.29 -4.67
N ASP A 301 -1.84 -6.01 -4.90
CA ASP A 301 -2.86 -5.26 -4.17
C ASP A 301 -4.28 -5.72 -4.52
N PHE A 302 -4.54 -6.11 -5.76
CA PHE A 302 -5.80 -6.70 -6.18
C PHE A 302 -6.01 -8.10 -5.57
N SER A 303 -5.02 -8.95 -5.71
CA SER A 303 -5.11 -10.35 -5.30
C SER A 303 -5.18 -10.55 -3.79
N LYS A 304 -4.75 -9.60 -2.95
CA LYS A 304 -4.84 -9.70 -1.49
C LYS A 304 -6.26 -9.46 -0.93
N VAL A 305 -7.16 -8.86 -1.71
CA VAL A 305 -8.49 -8.42 -1.24
C VAL A 305 -9.32 -9.54 -0.62
N PRO A 306 -9.42 -10.77 -1.17
CA PRO A 306 -10.21 -11.85 -0.58
C PRO A 306 -9.84 -12.13 0.87
N PHE A 307 -8.56 -12.14 1.20
CA PHE A 307 -8.08 -12.40 2.56
C PHE A 307 -8.20 -11.15 3.46
N TYR A 308 -7.66 -10.01 3.01
CA TYR A 308 -7.60 -8.80 3.84
C TYR A 308 -8.98 -8.23 4.19
N SER A 309 -9.98 -8.42 3.33
CA SER A 309 -11.37 -8.02 3.63
C SER A 309 -12.00 -8.82 4.78
N LYS A 310 -11.45 -9.99 5.10
CA LYS A 310 -11.94 -10.87 6.17
C LYS A 310 -11.20 -10.72 7.49
N ILE A 311 -10.14 -9.91 7.57
CA ILE A 311 -9.37 -9.71 8.81
C ILE A 311 -10.26 -9.33 10.00
N PRO A 312 -11.25 -8.43 9.91
CA PRO A 312 -12.13 -8.13 11.03
C PRO A 312 -12.92 -9.36 11.53
N LEU A 313 -13.40 -10.19 10.60
CA LEU A 313 -14.11 -11.43 10.92
C LEU A 313 -13.17 -12.47 11.54
N LEU A 314 -11.94 -12.60 11.01
CA LEU A 314 -10.92 -13.48 11.59
C LEU A 314 -10.55 -13.06 13.00
N SER A 315 -10.40 -11.76 13.26
CA SER A 315 -10.17 -11.23 14.61
C SER A 315 -11.33 -11.51 15.56
N LYS A 316 -12.57 -11.41 15.06
CA LYS A 316 -13.78 -11.79 15.83
C LYS A 316 -13.77 -13.29 16.19
N LEU A 317 -13.54 -14.16 15.21
CA LEU A 317 -13.45 -15.62 15.43
C LEU A 317 -12.34 -15.98 16.41
N ARG A 318 -11.22 -15.26 16.41
CA ARG A 318 -10.14 -15.42 17.40
C ARG A 318 -10.61 -15.05 18.79
N ALA A 319 -11.30 -13.94 18.95
CA ALA A 319 -11.84 -13.48 20.25
C ALA A 319 -12.91 -14.45 20.80
N GLU A 320 -13.70 -15.05 19.91
CA GLU A 320 -14.71 -16.09 20.24
C GLU A 320 -14.08 -17.46 20.48
N GLN A 321 -12.74 -17.60 20.35
CA GLN A 321 -11.98 -18.88 20.45
C GLN A 321 -12.45 -19.96 19.45
N ASN A 322 -13.11 -19.59 18.38
CA ASN A 322 -13.54 -20.50 17.32
C ASN A 322 -12.41 -20.73 16.31
N ILE A 323 -11.37 -21.43 16.77
CA ILE A 323 -10.11 -21.62 16.03
C ILE A 323 -10.31 -22.47 14.76
N GLU A 324 -11.22 -23.46 14.79
CA GLU A 324 -11.50 -24.31 13.64
C GLU A 324 -12.09 -23.50 12.47
N LYS A 325 -13.09 -22.67 12.75
CA LYS A 325 -13.70 -21.82 11.73
C LYS A 325 -12.74 -20.72 11.25
N LEU A 326 -11.91 -20.19 12.15
CA LEU A 326 -10.85 -19.25 11.82
C LEU A 326 -9.85 -19.89 10.85
N ALA A 327 -9.34 -21.09 11.14
CA ALA A 327 -8.39 -21.82 10.30
C ALA A 327 -8.99 -22.14 8.93
N SER A 328 -10.22 -22.66 8.88
CA SER A 328 -10.93 -22.98 7.63
C SER A 328 -11.14 -21.74 6.76
N LEU A 329 -11.62 -20.63 7.33
CA LEU A 329 -11.88 -19.38 6.61
C LEU A 329 -10.57 -18.76 6.10
N SER A 330 -9.53 -18.72 6.95
CA SER A 330 -8.22 -18.16 6.56
C SER A 330 -7.59 -19.00 5.44
N LYS A 331 -7.59 -20.32 5.53
CA LYS A 331 -7.11 -21.22 4.48
C LYS A 331 -7.82 -20.94 3.15
N LYS A 332 -9.16 -20.94 3.13
CA LYS A 332 -9.95 -20.68 1.92
C LYS A 332 -9.63 -19.33 1.27
N THR A 333 -9.57 -18.28 2.07
CA THR A 333 -9.34 -16.91 1.56
C THR A 333 -7.90 -16.67 1.15
N MET A 334 -6.92 -17.26 1.83
CA MET A 334 -5.51 -17.21 1.45
C MET A 334 -5.27 -17.97 0.15
N THR A 335 -5.84 -19.20 0.00
CA THR A 335 -5.74 -19.98 -1.25
C THR A 335 -6.34 -19.21 -2.42
N LEU A 336 -7.57 -18.66 -2.26
CA LEU A 336 -8.18 -17.85 -3.31
C LEU A 336 -7.31 -16.64 -3.70
N SER A 337 -6.76 -15.96 -2.70
CA SER A 337 -5.84 -14.85 -2.93
C SER A 337 -4.60 -15.27 -3.70
N ASN A 338 -4.03 -16.44 -3.42
CA ASN A 338 -2.85 -16.98 -4.09
C ASN A 338 -3.14 -17.38 -5.53
N VAL A 339 -4.27 -18.04 -5.77
CA VAL A 339 -4.72 -18.42 -7.13
C VAL A 339 -4.89 -17.19 -8.01
N ILE A 340 -5.56 -16.13 -7.51
CA ILE A 340 -5.74 -14.88 -8.26
C ILE A 340 -4.38 -14.26 -8.62
N PHE A 341 -3.41 -14.27 -7.68
CA PHE A 341 -2.10 -13.70 -7.96
C PHE A 341 -1.33 -14.51 -9.02
N ILE A 342 -1.27 -15.82 -8.87
CA ILE A 342 -0.54 -16.71 -9.78
C ILE A 342 -1.14 -16.61 -11.18
N PHE A 343 -2.46 -16.74 -11.30
CA PHE A 343 -3.16 -16.65 -12.59
C PHE A 343 -2.94 -15.29 -13.26
N GLY A 344 -3.04 -14.21 -12.49
CA GLY A 344 -2.74 -12.87 -12.99
C GLY A 344 -1.29 -12.70 -13.44
N ALA A 345 -0.32 -13.25 -12.71
CA ALA A 345 1.10 -13.19 -13.07
C ALA A 345 1.39 -13.96 -14.38
N ILE A 346 0.75 -15.12 -14.58
CA ILE A 346 0.85 -15.91 -15.81
C ILE A 346 0.27 -15.12 -17.00
N ILE A 347 -0.96 -14.64 -16.90
CA ILE A 347 -1.61 -13.87 -17.97
C ILE A 347 -0.75 -12.66 -18.35
N ILE A 348 -0.28 -11.90 -17.38
CA ILE A 348 0.56 -10.74 -17.65
C ILE A 348 1.87 -11.15 -18.30
N GLY A 349 2.54 -12.20 -17.81
CA GLY A 349 3.77 -12.71 -18.41
C GLY A 349 3.61 -13.11 -19.88
N LEU A 350 2.52 -13.79 -20.20
CA LEU A 350 2.26 -14.28 -21.57
C LEU A 350 1.86 -13.16 -22.54
N PHE A 351 1.06 -12.18 -22.09
CA PHE A 351 0.43 -11.21 -22.98
C PHE A 351 0.98 -9.78 -22.87
N SER A 352 1.92 -9.50 -21.95
CA SER A 352 2.41 -8.14 -21.71
C SER A 352 3.02 -7.50 -22.96
N ASN A 353 3.88 -8.22 -23.71
CA ASN A 353 4.51 -7.69 -24.91
C ASN A 353 3.49 -7.44 -26.03
N GLN A 354 2.53 -8.36 -26.22
CA GLN A 354 1.45 -8.20 -27.19
C GLN A 354 0.59 -6.97 -26.86
N ILE A 355 0.25 -6.81 -25.58
CA ILE A 355 -0.52 -5.65 -25.12
C ILE A 355 0.26 -4.36 -25.33
N LEU A 356 1.55 -4.31 -25.01
CA LEU A 356 2.37 -3.11 -25.20
C LEU A 356 2.54 -2.76 -26.68
N THR A 357 2.70 -3.76 -27.55
CA THR A 357 2.77 -3.55 -29.01
C THR A 357 1.44 -3.02 -29.56
N LEU A 358 0.30 -3.58 -29.13
CA LEU A 358 -1.03 -3.11 -29.53
C LEU A 358 -1.31 -1.67 -29.10
N ILE A 359 -0.78 -1.28 -27.94
CA ILE A 359 -0.92 0.09 -27.42
C ILE A 359 0.01 1.08 -28.18
N GLY A 360 1.04 0.57 -28.88
CA GLY A 360 2.10 1.40 -29.46
C GLY A 360 3.01 2.01 -28.38
N SER A 361 3.36 1.23 -27.35
CA SER A 361 4.19 1.69 -26.24
C SER A 361 5.64 1.90 -26.66
N ASN A 362 6.24 3.00 -26.19
CA ASN A 362 7.67 3.28 -26.30
C ASN A 362 8.53 2.46 -25.32
N VAL A 363 7.91 1.71 -24.42
CA VAL A 363 8.59 0.85 -23.43
C VAL A 363 8.28 -0.60 -23.69
N LYS A 364 9.31 -1.44 -23.67
CA LYS A 364 9.19 -2.90 -23.69
C LYS A 364 8.98 -3.42 -22.26
N PHE A 365 8.36 -4.58 -22.14
CA PHE A 365 8.29 -5.27 -20.86
C PHE A 365 9.64 -5.91 -20.52
N VAL A 366 9.88 -6.24 -19.25
CA VAL A 366 11.08 -6.98 -18.86
C VAL A 366 11.13 -8.36 -19.53
N SER A 367 12.34 -8.95 -19.58
CA SER A 367 12.50 -10.32 -20.05
C SER A 367 11.63 -11.27 -19.22
N TYR A 368 11.24 -12.37 -19.84
CA TYR A 368 10.39 -13.35 -19.20
C TYR A 368 11.01 -13.93 -17.92
N ASP A 369 12.30 -14.24 -17.94
CA ASP A 369 13.02 -14.76 -16.78
C ASP A 369 12.99 -13.79 -15.61
N LEU A 370 13.21 -12.51 -15.88
CA LEU A 370 13.15 -11.46 -14.87
C LEU A 370 11.73 -11.29 -14.32
N TRP A 371 10.70 -11.37 -15.19
CA TRP A 371 9.30 -11.36 -14.76
C TRP A 371 8.95 -12.54 -13.87
N LEU A 372 9.42 -13.74 -14.22
CA LEU A 372 9.21 -14.96 -13.45
C LEU A 372 9.84 -14.83 -12.06
N LEU A 373 11.10 -14.39 -11.97
CA LEU A 373 11.80 -14.19 -10.70
C LEU A 373 11.12 -13.14 -9.83
N LEU A 374 10.70 -12.01 -10.41
CA LEU A 374 9.94 -10.99 -9.70
C LEU A 374 8.60 -11.51 -9.19
N SER A 375 7.89 -12.29 -10.00
CA SER A 375 6.60 -12.89 -9.62
C SER A 375 6.76 -13.87 -8.47
N ILE A 376 7.80 -14.70 -8.49
CA ILE A 376 8.16 -15.62 -7.40
C ILE A 376 8.47 -14.82 -6.12
N ALA A 377 9.30 -13.79 -6.20
CA ALA A 377 9.65 -12.94 -5.06
C ALA A 377 8.42 -12.32 -4.41
N PHE A 378 7.53 -11.75 -5.22
CA PHE A 378 6.29 -11.13 -4.75
C PHE A 378 5.30 -12.15 -4.17
N PHE A 379 5.23 -13.34 -4.74
CA PHE A 379 4.41 -14.44 -4.20
C PHE A 379 4.89 -14.85 -2.80
N ILE A 380 6.19 -15.09 -2.64
CA ILE A 380 6.79 -15.50 -1.37
C ILE A 380 6.58 -14.43 -0.29
N HIS A 381 6.88 -13.17 -0.61
CA HIS A 381 6.62 -12.04 0.30
C HIS A 381 5.15 -11.96 0.72
N ARG A 382 4.25 -12.03 -0.25
CA ARG A 382 2.82 -11.94 -0.04
C ARG A 382 2.26 -13.08 0.81
N TYR A 383 2.76 -14.30 0.61
CA TYR A 383 2.43 -15.46 1.42
C TYR A 383 2.79 -15.19 2.90
N GLY A 384 4.01 -14.78 3.18
CA GLY A 384 4.44 -14.41 4.52
C GLY A 384 3.63 -13.26 5.14
N ALA A 385 3.34 -12.22 4.35
CA ALA A 385 2.54 -11.08 4.80
C ALA A 385 1.11 -11.47 5.22
N MET A 386 0.46 -12.42 4.53
CA MET A 386 -0.85 -12.92 4.94
C MET A 386 -0.78 -13.69 6.27
N HIS A 387 0.26 -14.51 6.49
CA HIS A 387 0.48 -15.19 7.76
C HIS A 387 0.78 -14.21 8.90
N LEU A 388 1.57 -13.15 8.65
CA LEU A 388 1.77 -12.08 9.63
C LEU A 388 0.46 -11.41 10.03
N GLN A 389 -0.40 -11.09 9.07
CA GLN A 389 -1.71 -10.51 9.37
C GLN A 389 -2.61 -11.47 10.15
N LEU A 390 -2.56 -12.76 9.86
CA LEU A 390 -3.29 -13.76 10.61
C LEU A 390 -2.76 -13.88 12.06
N TYR A 391 -1.43 -13.83 12.24
CA TYR A 391 -0.83 -13.83 13.57
C TYR A 391 -1.16 -12.55 14.37
N LEU A 392 -1.26 -11.39 13.71
CA LEU A 392 -1.67 -10.14 14.36
C LEU A 392 -3.06 -10.21 15.03
N THR A 393 -3.92 -11.16 14.64
CA THR A 393 -5.19 -11.41 15.34
C THR A 393 -5.01 -11.87 16.78
N THR A 394 -3.82 -12.34 17.16
CA THR A 394 -3.44 -12.67 18.54
C THR A 394 -2.99 -11.46 19.37
N ASN A 395 -2.96 -10.25 18.80
CA ASN A 395 -2.41 -9.02 19.35
C ASN A 395 -0.88 -9.02 19.57
N HIS A 396 -0.15 -10.03 19.07
CA HIS A 396 1.31 -10.04 19.09
C HIS A 396 1.88 -9.51 17.78
N ILE A 397 2.86 -8.62 17.88
CA ILE A 397 3.52 -7.98 16.72
C ILE A 397 4.95 -8.53 16.60
N ILE A 398 5.20 -9.35 15.58
CA ILE A 398 6.54 -9.88 15.27
C ILE A 398 7.08 -9.31 13.95
N SER A 399 6.27 -8.57 13.20
CA SER A 399 6.60 -8.08 11.86
C SER A 399 7.92 -7.31 11.84
N HIS A 400 8.16 -6.42 12.83
CA HIS A 400 9.38 -5.62 12.90
C HIS A 400 10.66 -6.47 12.98
N ILE A 401 10.65 -7.61 13.65
CA ILE A 401 11.80 -8.52 13.76
C ILE A 401 11.99 -9.24 12.43
N VAL A 402 10.92 -9.83 11.92
CA VAL A 402 10.93 -10.65 10.70
C VAL A 402 11.35 -9.81 9.48
N ASP A 403 10.77 -8.61 9.34
CA ASP A 403 11.09 -7.71 8.23
C ASP A 403 12.51 -7.13 8.36
N SER A 404 13.00 -6.87 9.60
CA SER A 404 14.37 -6.38 9.80
C SER A 404 15.41 -7.41 9.39
N ILE A 405 15.25 -8.65 9.82
CA ILE A 405 16.18 -9.73 9.47
C ILE A 405 16.18 -9.94 7.95
N SER A 406 14.99 -10.05 7.34
CA SER A 406 14.88 -10.20 5.89
C SER A 406 15.47 -9.02 5.13
N GLY A 407 15.27 -7.79 5.64
CA GLY A 407 15.84 -6.59 5.06
C GLY A 407 17.36 -6.56 5.09
N LEU A 408 17.98 -6.97 6.20
CA LEU A 408 19.42 -7.09 6.31
C LEU A 408 19.99 -8.14 5.35
N ILE A 409 19.37 -9.32 5.29
CA ILE A 409 19.78 -10.38 4.35
C ILE A 409 19.68 -9.88 2.91
N PHE A 410 18.59 -9.18 2.56
CA PHE A 410 18.43 -8.59 1.23
C PHE A 410 19.56 -7.64 0.86
N ILE A 411 19.91 -6.70 1.75
CA ILE A 411 20.98 -5.73 1.51
C ILE A 411 22.33 -6.45 1.32
N ILE A 412 22.65 -7.42 2.18
CA ILE A 412 23.90 -8.19 2.08
C ILE A 412 23.98 -8.90 0.72
N ILE A 413 22.91 -9.56 0.29
CA ILE A 413 22.87 -10.28 -0.98
C ILE A 413 23.02 -9.31 -2.16
N CYS A 414 22.34 -8.16 -2.11
CA CYS A 414 22.48 -7.14 -3.15
C CYS A 414 23.94 -6.66 -3.26
N LEU A 415 24.62 -6.39 -2.17
CA LEU A 415 26.02 -5.95 -2.17
C LEU A 415 26.96 -7.02 -2.73
N LEU A 416 26.70 -8.30 -2.45
CA LEU A 416 27.54 -9.42 -2.89
C LEU A 416 27.33 -9.78 -4.37
N LEU A 417 26.10 -9.75 -4.85
CA LEU A 417 25.74 -10.31 -6.16
C LEU A 417 25.55 -9.26 -7.26
N TYR A 418 25.42 -7.98 -6.93
CA TYR A 418 25.08 -6.95 -7.93
C TYR A 418 26.10 -6.87 -9.08
N GLN A 419 27.39 -7.02 -8.78
CA GLN A 419 28.45 -6.97 -9.81
C GLN A 419 28.41 -8.15 -10.80
N TYR A 420 27.78 -9.27 -10.41
CA TYR A 420 27.72 -10.50 -11.22
C TYR A 420 26.38 -10.67 -11.96
N LEU A 421 25.28 -10.21 -11.34
CA LEU A 421 23.92 -10.51 -11.80
C LEU A 421 23.13 -9.27 -12.24
N ASP A 422 23.70 -8.07 -12.11
CA ASP A 422 23.05 -6.81 -12.45
C ASP A 422 21.58 -6.76 -11.96
N LEU A 423 20.64 -6.51 -12.83
CA LEU A 423 19.20 -6.38 -12.52
C LEU A 423 18.59 -7.64 -11.89
N TYR A 424 19.08 -8.83 -12.22
CA TYR A 424 18.61 -10.10 -11.66
C TYR A 424 18.89 -10.25 -10.16
N THR A 425 19.87 -9.51 -9.65
CA THR A 425 20.22 -9.49 -8.23
C THR A 425 19.02 -9.15 -7.35
N PHE A 426 18.18 -8.19 -7.75
CA PHE A 426 17.08 -7.73 -6.91
C PHE A 426 16.02 -8.82 -6.64
N PRO A 427 15.44 -9.48 -7.64
CA PRO A 427 14.48 -10.55 -7.38
C PRO A 427 15.12 -11.76 -6.68
N ILE A 428 16.35 -12.12 -6.99
CA ILE A 428 17.06 -13.22 -6.33
C ILE A 428 17.29 -12.89 -4.85
N ALA A 429 17.75 -11.69 -4.53
CA ALA A 429 17.94 -11.23 -3.16
C ALA A 429 16.59 -11.20 -2.39
N MET A 430 15.50 -10.78 -3.03
CA MET A 430 14.16 -10.84 -2.45
C MET A 430 13.74 -12.28 -2.15
N ILE A 431 13.90 -13.22 -3.08
CA ILE A 431 13.53 -14.63 -2.90
C ILE A 431 14.29 -15.20 -1.71
N ILE A 432 15.60 -15.08 -1.68
CA ILE A 432 16.44 -15.64 -0.61
C ILE A 432 16.08 -14.99 0.74
N SER A 433 15.95 -13.68 0.81
CA SER A 433 15.64 -12.96 2.05
C SER A 433 14.24 -13.31 2.60
N TYR A 434 13.26 -13.42 1.74
CA TYR A 434 11.89 -13.74 2.17
C TYR A 434 11.72 -15.21 2.54
N LEU A 435 12.40 -16.13 1.86
CA LEU A 435 12.40 -17.55 2.24
C LEU A 435 13.17 -17.81 3.52
N SER A 436 14.30 -17.13 3.75
CA SER A 436 15.12 -17.35 4.93
C SER A 436 14.42 -16.98 6.23
N CYS A 437 13.65 -15.90 6.25
CA CYS A 437 13.03 -15.41 7.49
C CYS A 437 11.55 -15.02 7.32
N HIS A 438 11.22 -14.08 6.44
CA HIS A 438 9.90 -13.45 6.38
C HIS A 438 8.76 -14.46 6.27
N SER A 439 8.79 -15.34 5.29
CA SER A 439 7.67 -16.23 4.98
C SER A 439 7.62 -17.42 5.93
N TRP A 440 8.75 -18.03 6.21
CA TRP A 440 8.84 -19.20 7.07
C TRP A 440 8.47 -18.90 8.53
N VAL A 441 9.09 -17.86 9.11
CA VAL A 441 8.83 -17.47 10.50
C VAL A 441 7.38 -17.04 10.66
N SER A 442 6.85 -16.24 9.73
CA SER A 442 5.45 -15.79 9.75
C SER A 442 4.47 -16.96 9.72
N ALA A 443 4.69 -17.93 8.81
CA ALA A 443 3.88 -19.14 8.73
C ALA A 443 3.96 -19.96 10.03
N LYS A 444 5.17 -20.18 10.56
CA LYS A 444 5.39 -20.94 11.79
C LYS A 444 4.60 -20.37 12.98
N TYR A 445 4.69 -19.05 13.22
CA TYR A 445 3.97 -18.42 14.34
C TYR A 445 2.45 -18.41 14.11
N SER A 446 2.02 -18.13 12.91
CA SER A 446 0.60 -18.11 12.54
C SER A 446 -0.05 -19.50 12.73
N LEU A 447 0.56 -20.56 12.19
CA LEU A 447 0.06 -21.93 12.26
C LEU A 447 0.09 -22.48 13.70
N ARG A 448 1.16 -22.22 14.45
CA ARG A 448 1.23 -22.55 15.89
C ARG A 448 0.10 -21.90 16.69
N SER A 449 -0.25 -20.66 16.37
CA SER A 449 -1.34 -19.94 17.05
C SER A 449 -2.72 -20.55 16.80
N MET A 450 -2.83 -21.45 15.83
CA MET A 450 -4.07 -22.17 15.48
C MET A 450 -3.99 -23.68 15.74
N ASN A 451 -2.87 -24.19 16.28
CA ASN A 451 -2.60 -25.62 16.45
C ASN A 451 -2.72 -26.41 15.13
N LYS A 452 -2.27 -25.83 14.00
CA LYS A 452 -2.28 -26.49 12.69
C LYS A 452 -0.86 -26.75 12.21
N SER A 453 -0.68 -27.87 11.50
CA SER A 453 0.59 -28.19 10.83
C SER A 453 0.67 -27.50 9.47
N PHE A 454 1.88 -27.24 9.01
CA PHE A 454 2.15 -26.63 7.71
C PHE A 454 1.52 -27.44 6.56
N TRP A 455 1.74 -28.75 6.53
CA TRP A 455 1.21 -29.61 5.48
C TRP A 455 -0.32 -29.69 5.45
N SER A 456 -0.99 -29.65 6.62
CA SER A 456 -2.45 -29.67 6.67
C SER A 456 -3.09 -28.39 6.16
N PHE A 457 -2.37 -27.26 6.29
CA PHE A 457 -2.90 -25.95 5.97
C PHE A 457 -2.51 -25.50 4.55
N ASP A 458 -1.23 -25.59 4.17
CA ASP A 458 -0.66 -24.94 2.99
C ASP A 458 -0.31 -25.87 1.82
N LYS A 459 -0.46 -27.19 1.93
CA LYS A 459 -0.09 -28.14 0.86
C LYS A 459 -0.64 -27.75 -0.53
N TYR A 460 -1.88 -27.29 -0.60
CA TYR A 460 -2.51 -26.88 -1.86
C TYR A 460 -1.90 -25.59 -2.43
N ASN A 461 -1.57 -24.62 -1.58
CA ASN A 461 -0.93 -23.39 -2.00
C ASN A 461 0.43 -23.63 -2.63
N ILE A 462 1.23 -24.55 -2.03
CA ILE A 462 2.54 -24.92 -2.54
C ILE A 462 2.41 -25.71 -3.83
N PHE A 463 1.50 -26.68 -3.88
CA PHE A 463 1.29 -27.51 -5.08
C PHE A 463 0.86 -26.66 -6.28
N ILE A 464 -0.11 -25.75 -6.12
CA ILE A 464 -0.54 -24.82 -7.17
C ILE A 464 0.64 -23.96 -7.62
N PHE A 465 1.43 -23.42 -6.68
CA PHE A 465 2.59 -22.60 -7.01
C PHE A 465 3.65 -23.35 -7.82
N LEU A 466 4.00 -24.59 -7.40
CA LEU A 466 4.98 -25.41 -8.11
C LEU A 466 4.49 -25.83 -9.51
N LEU A 467 3.22 -26.20 -9.65
CA LEU A 467 2.63 -26.50 -10.96
C LEU A 467 2.70 -25.31 -11.91
N CYS A 468 2.41 -24.10 -11.41
CA CYS A 468 2.45 -22.90 -12.22
C CYS A 468 3.88 -22.54 -12.65
N ILE A 469 4.86 -22.69 -11.76
CA ILE A 469 6.27 -22.49 -12.14
C ILE A 469 6.66 -23.50 -13.22
N LEU A 470 6.32 -24.77 -13.03
CA LEU A 470 6.65 -25.82 -13.97
C LEU A 470 6.00 -25.58 -15.34
N SER A 471 4.72 -25.19 -15.37
CA SER A 471 4.01 -24.88 -16.63
C SER A 471 4.63 -23.69 -17.37
N LEU A 472 5.09 -22.68 -16.65
CA LEU A 472 5.75 -21.52 -17.22
C LEU A 472 7.13 -21.88 -17.77
N ILE A 473 7.91 -22.68 -17.04
CA ILE A 473 9.22 -23.16 -17.52
C ILE A 473 9.03 -24.01 -18.79
N LEU A 474 8.11 -24.95 -18.80
CA LEU A 474 7.82 -25.79 -19.97
C LEU A 474 7.34 -24.98 -21.19
N TYR A 475 6.60 -23.90 -20.99
CA TYR A 475 6.14 -23.04 -22.08
C TYR A 475 7.26 -22.25 -22.74
N TYR A 476 8.31 -21.83 -22.00
CA TYR A 476 9.36 -20.97 -22.52
C TYR A 476 10.63 -21.70 -22.93
N TYR A 477 10.88 -22.89 -22.40
CA TYR A 477 12.10 -23.66 -22.64
C TYR A 477 11.81 -25.05 -23.28
N GLY A 478 10.55 -25.43 -23.41
CA GLY A 478 10.11 -26.60 -24.15
C GLY A 478 9.55 -26.22 -25.49
#